data_c5a70a70b4d3a62047d9a410244a3a1b
#
_entry.id   c5a70a70b4d3a62047d9a410244a3a1b
#
_cell.length_a   1.000
_cell.length_b   1.000
_cell.length_c   1.000
_cell.angle_alpha   90.00
_cell.angle_beta   90.00
_cell.angle_gamma   90.00
#
_symmetry.space_group_name_H-M   'P 1'
#
loop_
_entity.id
_entity.type
_entity.pdbx_description
1 polymer ?
#
loop_
_entity_poly.entity_id
_entity_poly.type
_entity_poly.pdbx_seq_one_letter_code
_entity_poly.pdbx_strand_id
1 'polypeptide(L)'
;MKKIIVCLLVCLVANMYAERIEPIPFGDMESWTVRYIKESKLLGGKTKTLYALAPTDTIWKNGPYYYGKNGNPWATSNAYANVIGIEKAAGTMMPEKREDGGTCCRMNVELLGVRVMGMIDIEVLVPGTLFTGRNLEPITTAKDPYQNIDFGVPFTGRPTALMFDYKCIISPEQWVWYAKGMAKPKKQEGHDQAEAYIYLQHRWEDEEGNIHSIRVGTGYKRFAESQEEWVNGYRLPIHYGDITGESWYKDYMGFKEMQRAVNSKGKVVLIQEEGWDATLEPTHMVIMLTSGRYEAFVGKAGNVFWVDNVNLVYEN
;
A
#
# COMPACT_ATOMS: atom_id res chain seq x y z
N MET A 1 -40.00 -61.38 -25.81
CA MET A 1 -39.31 -60.98 -24.59
C MET A 1 -38.50 -59.71 -24.93
N LYS A 2 -39.03 -58.56 -24.59
CA LYS A 2 -38.35 -57.24 -24.81
C LYS A 2 -37.53 -56.92 -23.57
N LYS A 3 -36.20 -56.85 -23.72
CA LYS A 3 -35.29 -56.39 -22.66
C LYS A 3 -35.34 -54.84 -22.63
N ILE A 4 -35.86 -54.30 -21.53
CA ILE A 4 -35.81 -52.88 -21.20
C ILE A 4 -34.44 -52.62 -20.58
N ILE A 5 -33.59 -51.86 -21.30
CA ILE A 5 -32.35 -51.33 -20.75
C ILE A 5 -32.68 -50.02 -20.04
N VAL A 6 -32.59 -50.02 -18.71
CA VAL A 6 -32.72 -48.79 -17.91
C VAL A 6 -31.32 -48.15 -17.86
N CYS A 7 -31.11 -47.08 -18.60
CA CYS A 7 -29.93 -46.23 -18.44
C CYS A 7 -30.11 -45.36 -17.21
N LEU A 8 -29.39 -45.70 -16.15
CA LEU A 8 -29.24 -44.84 -14.99
C LEU A 8 -28.34 -43.66 -15.35
N LEU A 9 -28.94 -42.49 -15.58
CA LEU A 9 -28.19 -41.24 -15.71
C LEU A 9 -27.76 -40.79 -14.31
N VAL A 10 -26.52 -41.07 -13.92
CA VAL A 10 -25.90 -40.49 -12.73
C VAL A 10 -25.53 -39.06 -13.07
N CYS A 11 -26.40 -38.10 -12.73
CA CYS A 11 -26.03 -36.68 -12.70
C CYS A 11 -25.00 -36.43 -11.59
N LEU A 12 -23.75 -36.41 -11.94
CA LEU A 12 -22.72 -35.81 -11.10
C LEU A 12 -23.03 -34.30 -11.04
N VAL A 13 -23.70 -33.87 -9.98
CA VAL A 13 -23.76 -32.46 -9.63
C VAL A 13 -22.36 -32.11 -9.08
N ALA A 14 -21.48 -31.69 -9.97
CA ALA A 14 -20.30 -30.97 -9.55
C ALA A 14 -20.82 -29.67 -8.92
N ASN A 15 -20.75 -29.56 -7.61
CA ASN A 15 -20.87 -28.29 -6.94
C ASN A 15 -19.69 -27.43 -7.44
N MET A 16 -19.95 -26.68 -8.52
CA MET A 16 -19.08 -25.57 -8.90
C MET A 16 -19.29 -24.52 -7.81
N TYR A 17 -18.44 -24.52 -6.81
CA TYR A 17 -18.30 -23.39 -5.93
C TYR A 17 -17.87 -22.23 -6.81
N ALA A 18 -18.80 -21.33 -7.09
CA ALA A 18 -18.51 -20.16 -7.89
C ALA A 18 -17.69 -19.21 -7.04
N GLU A 19 -16.42 -19.04 -7.43
CA GLU A 19 -15.56 -18.02 -6.86
C GLU A 19 -16.24 -16.65 -6.99
N ARG A 20 -16.20 -15.85 -5.91
CA ARG A 20 -16.70 -14.49 -5.90
C ARG A 20 -15.52 -13.51 -5.89
N ILE A 21 -15.44 -12.68 -6.93
CA ILE A 21 -14.48 -11.57 -7.01
C ILE A 21 -15.21 -10.29 -6.62
N GLU A 22 -14.71 -9.61 -5.61
CA GLU A 22 -15.31 -8.39 -5.06
C GLU A 22 -14.35 -7.22 -5.24
N PRO A 23 -14.72 -6.21 -6.07
CA PRO A 23 -13.86 -5.06 -6.30
C PRO A 23 -13.72 -4.22 -5.04
N ILE A 24 -12.51 -3.81 -4.74
CA ILE A 24 -12.25 -2.81 -3.70
C ILE A 24 -12.62 -1.45 -4.29
N PRO A 25 -13.37 -0.59 -3.58
CA PRO A 25 -13.72 0.74 -4.09
C PRO A 25 -12.49 1.48 -4.62
N PHE A 26 -12.58 2.07 -5.83
CA PHE A 26 -11.46 2.72 -6.55
C PHE A 26 -10.27 1.80 -6.92
N GLY A 27 -10.38 0.50 -6.70
CA GLY A 27 -9.32 -0.46 -7.05
C GLY A 27 -9.11 -0.65 -8.56
N ASP A 28 -10.03 -0.12 -9.38
CA ASP A 28 -9.95 -0.03 -10.84
C ASP A 28 -9.05 1.11 -11.35
N MET A 29 -8.46 1.89 -10.46
CA MET A 29 -7.53 3.00 -10.74
C MET A 29 -8.04 4.07 -11.75
N GLU A 30 -9.35 4.17 -11.99
CA GLU A 30 -9.92 5.08 -12.99
C GLU A 30 -10.25 6.48 -12.44
N SER A 31 -10.34 6.63 -11.13
CA SER A 31 -10.77 7.88 -10.48
C SER A 31 -9.68 8.52 -9.63
N TRP A 32 -9.34 9.77 -9.97
CA TRP A 32 -8.22 10.47 -9.32
C TRP A 32 -8.60 11.90 -8.93
N THR A 33 -8.28 12.28 -7.69
CA THR A 33 -8.24 13.68 -7.29
C THR A 33 -6.86 14.25 -7.60
N VAL A 34 -6.83 15.35 -8.37
CA VAL A 34 -5.61 16.07 -8.73
C VAL A 34 -5.45 17.28 -7.82
N ARG A 35 -4.29 17.43 -7.20
CA ARG A 35 -4.00 18.51 -6.25
C ARG A 35 -2.81 19.33 -6.75
N TYR A 36 -2.99 20.60 -6.94
CA TYR A 36 -1.93 21.53 -7.31
C TYR A 36 -1.43 22.26 -6.06
N ILE A 37 -0.22 21.94 -5.64
CA ILE A 37 0.41 22.50 -4.44
C ILE A 37 1.48 23.51 -4.89
N LYS A 38 1.31 24.76 -4.49
CA LYS A 38 2.32 25.79 -4.72
C LYS A 38 3.34 25.73 -3.59
N GLU A 39 4.54 25.25 -3.89
CA GLU A 39 5.64 25.22 -2.93
C GLU A 39 6.06 26.63 -2.51
N SER A 40 6.58 26.78 -1.30
CA SER A 40 7.08 28.05 -0.78
C SER A 40 8.13 28.67 -1.70
N LYS A 41 8.15 30.01 -1.81
CA LYS A 41 9.14 30.75 -2.62
C LYS A 41 10.58 30.37 -2.28
N LEU A 42 10.85 30.05 -1.01
CA LEU A 42 12.12 29.57 -0.52
C LEU A 42 12.58 28.26 -1.19
N LEU A 43 11.65 27.44 -1.66
CA LEU A 43 11.88 26.21 -2.42
C LEU A 43 11.78 26.42 -3.95
N GLY A 44 11.74 27.68 -4.39
CA GLY A 44 11.62 28.06 -5.80
C GLY A 44 10.19 28.38 -6.26
N GLY A 45 9.17 28.26 -5.39
CA GLY A 45 7.79 28.69 -5.66
C GLY A 45 7.09 27.95 -6.81
N LYS A 46 7.55 26.73 -7.16
CA LYS A 46 6.97 25.94 -8.24
C LYS A 46 5.65 25.30 -7.79
N THR A 47 4.73 25.15 -8.73
CA THR A 47 3.53 24.32 -8.50
C THR A 47 3.87 22.87 -8.80
N LYS A 48 3.56 21.98 -7.86
CA LYS A 48 3.68 20.53 -7.96
C LYS A 48 2.31 19.90 -8.01
N THR A 49 2.19 18.82 -8.75
CA THR A 49 0.97 18.01 -8.79
C THR A 49 1.10 16.84 -7.85
N LEU A 50 0.11 16.66 -6.99
CA LEU A 50 -0.10 15.45 -6.20
C LEU A 50 -1.37 14.75 -6.66
N TYR A 51 -1.37 13.44 -6.59
CA TYR A 51 -2.52 12.63 -6.95
C TYR A 51 -2.98 11.82 -5.73
N ALA A 52 -4.29 11.68 -5.58
CA ALA A 52 -4.91 10.78 -4.64
C ALA A 52 -5.88 9.88 -5.39
N LEU A 53 -5.82 8.57 -5.14
CA LEU A 53 -6.81 7.62 -5.66
C LEU A 53 -8.11 7.87 -4.89
N ALA A 54 -9.08 8.51 -5.53
CA ALA A 54 -10.27 9.07 -4.90
C ALA A 54 -11.26 9.54 -5.97
N PRO A 55 -12.49 9.95 -5.61
CA PRO A 55 -13.41 10.55 -6.57
C PRO A 55 -12.73 11.66 -7.38
N THR A 56 -13.03 11.70 -8.68
CA THR A 56 -12.42 12.67 -9.60
C THR A 56 -12.72 14.10 -9.17
N ASP A 57 -11.67 14.83 -8.84
CA ASP A 57 -11.74 16.24 -8.41
C ASP A 57 -10.42 16.95 -8.74
N THR A 58 -10.45 18.30 -8.71
CA THR A 58 -9.26 19.14 -8.89
C THR A 58 -9.19 20.21 -7.82
N ILE A 59 -8.10 20.18 -7.02
CA ILE A 59 -7.88 21.07 -5.89
C ILE A 59 -6.72 22.02 -6.18
N TRP A 60 -6.99 23.32 -6.24
CA TRP A 60 -6.03 24.38 -6.54
C TRP A 60 -5.49 25.11 -5.30
N LYS A 61 -5.90 24.71 -4.13
CA LYS A 61 -5.53 25.35 -2.86
C LYS A 61 -4.58 24.45 -2.08
N ASN A 62 -3.49 25.03 -1.57
CA ASN A 62 -2.65 24.37 -0.58
C ASN A 62 -3.47 24.01 0.67
N GLY A 63 -3.20 22.85 1.21
CA GLY A 63 -3.87 22.39 2.42
C GLY A 63 -3.87 20.87 2.52
N PRO A 64 -4.24 20.35 3.69
CA PRO A 64 -4.33 18.91 3.92
C PRO A 64 -5.42 18.27 3.07
N TYR A 65 -5.17 17.05 2.63
CA TYR A 65 -6.15 16.18 2.01
C TYR A 65 -6.69 15.19 3.05
N TYR A 66 -7.99 15.04 3.10
CA TYR A 66 -8.64 14.15 4.05
C TYR A 66 -9.01 12.84 3.34
N TYR A 67 -8.20 11.82 3.52
CA TYR A 67 -8.44 10.47 3.03
C TYR A 67 -9.62 9.80 3.74
N GLY A 68 -10.16 8.73 3.15
CA GLY A 68 -11.25 7.96 3.75
C GLY A 68 -12.66 8.53 3.54
N LYS A 69 -12.82 9.55 2.68
CA LYS A 69 -14.14 10.08 2.34
C LYS A 69 -14.88 9.18 1.34
N ASN A 70 -16.21 9.13 1.46
CA ASN A 70 -17.09 8.41 0.52
C ASN A 70 -16.77 6.92 0.36
N GLY A 71 -16.34 6.26 1.43
CA GLY A 71 -16.01 4.83 1.41
C GLY A 71 -14.69 4.50 0.70
N ASN A 72 -13.86 5.51 0.38
CA ASN A 72 -12.55 5.31 -0.20
C ASN A 72 -11.57 4.73 0.84
N PRO A 73 -11.06 3.49 0.65
CA PRO A 73 -10.14 2.89 1.61
C PRO A 73 -8.68 3.31 1.40
N TRP A 74 -8.36 4.02 0.31
CA TRP A 74 -6.99 4.22 -0.15
C TRP A 74 -6.35 5.50 0.37
N ALA A 75 -5.08 5.38 0.73
CA ALA A 75 -4.13 6.47 0.93
C ALA A 75 -2.84 6.20 0.18
N THR A 76 -1.98 7.21 0.08
CA THR A 76 -0.78 7.18 -0.77
C THR A 76 0.42 7.78 -0.06
N SER A 77 1.63 7.49 -0.57
CA SER A 77 2.87 8.17 -0.18
C SER A 77 2.95 9.63 -0.66
N ASN A 78 2.03 10.07 -1.53
CA ASN A 78 1.95 11.47 -1.91
C ASN A 78 1.53 12.31 -0.71
N ALA A 79 2.28 13.36 -0.40
CA ALA A 79 2.05 14.14 0.80
C ALA A 79 2.27 15.64 0.59
N TYR A 80 1.37 16.42 1.20
CA TYR A 80 1.57 17.83 1.46
C TYR A 80 2.22 18.01 2.84
N ALA A 81 3.35 18.70 2.86
CA ALA A 81 4.07 19.04 4.08
C ALA A 81 4.06 20.55 4.32
N ASN A 82 3.95 20.93 5.59
CA ASN A 82 4.14 22.29 6.06
C ASN A 82 5.01 22.26 7.33
N VAL A 83 6.30 22.45 7.13
CA VAL A 83 7.29 22.44 8.23
C VAL A 83 7.71 23.87 8.53
N ILE A 84 7.29 24.39 9.67
CA ILE A 84 7.59 25.78 10.12
C ILE A 84 7.21 26.82 9.05
N GLY A 85 6.04 26.66 8.43
CA GLY A 85 5.56 27.56 7.36
C GLY A 85 6.18 27.34 5.98
N ILE A 86 7.07 26.38 5.82
CA ILE A 86 7.64 25.98 4.53
C ILE A 86 6.77 24.88 3.94
N GLU A 87 6.06 25.19 2.88
CA GLU A 87 5.16 24.29 2.17
C GLU A 87 5.89 23.53 1.08
N LYS A 88 5.72 22.21 1.05
CA LYS A 88 6.31 21.30 0.06
C LYS A 88 5.34 20.20 -0.34
N ALA A 89 5.47 19.74 -1.58
CA ALA A 89 4.79 18.55 -2.09
C ALA A 89 5.81 17.44 -2.37
N ALA A 90 5.51 16.24 -1.92
CA ALA A 90 6.22 15.01 -2.26
C ALA A 90 5.27 14.07 -2.98
N GLY A 91 5.60 13.67 -4.21
CA GLY A 91 4.75 12.79 -5.02
C GLY A 91 5.60 11.77 -5.74
N THR A 92 5.35 10.51 -5.45
CA THR A 92 6.03 9.33 -6.03
C THR A 92 5.03 8.36 -6.65
N MET A 93 3.75 8.71 -6.63
CA MET A 93 2.65 7.93 -7.17
C MET A 93 1.77 8.80 -8.07
N MET A 94 1.35 8.26 -9.22
CA MET A 94 0.56 8.98 -10.22
C MET A 94 -0.28 8.05 -11.08
N PRO A 95 -1.38 8.55 -11.69
CA PRO A 95 -2.07 7.82 -12.75
C PRO A 95 -1.21 7.73 -14.01
N GLU A 96 -1.26 6.58 -14.67
CA GLU A 96 -0.66 6.38 -16.00
C GLU A 96 -1.63 5.59 -16.89
N LYS A 97 -1.67 5.93 -18.18
CA LYS A 97 -2.50 5.20 -19.15
C LYS A 97 -1.89 3.84 -19.46
N ARG A 98 -2.73 2.81 -19.47
CA ARG A 98 -2.35 1.49 -19.95
C ARG A 98 -2.40 1.44 -21.48
N GLU A 99 -1.59 0.59 -22.08
CA GLU A 99 -1.56 0.38 -23.54
C GLU A 99 -2.84 -0.30 -24.06
N ASP A 100 -3.45 -1.17 -23.24
CA ASP A 100 -4.68 -1.88 -23.52
C ASP A 100 -5.95 -1.07 -23.18
N GLY A 101 -5.79 0.16 -22.70
CA GLY A 101 -6.85 1.08 -22.29
C GLY A 101 -6.97 1.20 -20.76
N GLY A 102 -7.73 2.21 -20.30
CA GLY A 102 -7.87 2.48 -18.88
C GLY A 102 -6.69 3.22 -18.27
N THR A 103 -6.67 3.26 -16.95
CA THR A 103 -5.67 3.99 -16.14
C THR A 103 -5.18 3.08 -15.03
N CYS A 104 -3.89 3.03 -14.80
CA CYS A 104 -3.27 2.30 -13.69
C CYS A 104 -2.62 3.24 -12.69
N CYS A 105 -2.27 2.73 -11.53
CA CYS A 105 -1.43 3.41 -10.55
C CYS A 105 0.03 3.10 -10.82
N ARG A 106 0.84 4.12 -11.11
CA ARG A 106 2.29 4.03 -11.19
C ARG A 106 2.93 4.52 -9.90
N MET A 107 3.82 3.74 -9.34
CA MET A 107 4.57 4.02 -8.12
C MET A 107 6.07 3.97 -8.41
N ASN A 108 6.79 5.05 -8.10
CA ASN A 108 8.24 5.16 -8.33
C ASN A 108 9.00 5.18 -7.01
N VAL A 109 10.21 4.66 -6.99
CA VAL A 109 11.19 4.99 -5.94
C VAL A 109 11.99 6.21 -6.39
N GLU A 110 11.87 7.32 -5.66
CA GLU A 110 12.51 8.57 -6.02
C GLU A 110 13.37 9.15 -4.89
N LEU A 111 14.46 9.81 -5.28
CA LEU A 111 15.26 10.63 -4.39
C LEU A 111 14.75 12.08 -4.46
N LEU A 112 14.08 12.52 -3.41
CA LEU A 112 13.48 13.85 -3.33
C LEU A 112 14.41 14.80 -2.57
N GLY A 113 14.82 15.88 -3.23
CA GLY A 113 15.69 16.90 -2.65
C GLY A 113 14.94 18.16 -2.18
N VAL A 114 15.42 18.75 -1.09
CA VAL A 114 15.05 20.10 -0.64
C VAL A 114 16.33 20.91 -0.46
N ARG A 115 16.52 21.91 -1.31
CA ARG A 115 17.65 22.84 -1.18
C ARG A 115 17.16 24.25 -0.91
N VAL A 116 17.63 24.87 0.15
CA VAL A 116 17.31 26.22 0.53
C VAL A 116 18.59 27.01 0.74
N MET A 117 19.01 27.80 -0.27
CA MET A 117 20.02 28.85 -0.18
C MET A 117 21.24 28.52 0.72
N GLY A 118 21.78 27.30 0.65
CA GLY A 118 22.93 26.87 1.45
C GLY A 118 22.65 26.57 2.92
N MET A 119 21.40 26.72 3.37
CA MET A 119 21.02 26.45 4.76
C MET A 119 20.37 25.06 4.95
N ILE A 120 19.71 24.55 3.92
CA ILE A 120 19.05 23.25 3.96
C ILE A 120 19.41 22.51 2.67
N ASP A 121 20.09 21.37 2.81
CA ASP A 121 20.31 20.41 1.73
C ASP A 121 19.88 19.05 2.27
N ILE A 122 18.61 18.73 2.03
CA ILE A 122 17.99 17.50 2.50
C ILE A 122 17.67 16.65 1.29
N GLU A 123 18.16 15.43 1.28
CA GLU A 123 17.74 14.40 0.32
C GLU A 123 17.10 13.26 1.08
N VAL A 124 15.90 12.86 0.62
CA VAL A 124 15.15 11.74 1.19
C VAL A 124 14.72 10.80 0.08
N LEU A 125 14.93 9.52 0.28
CA LEU A 125 14.44 8.51 -0.64
C LEU A 125 13.03 8.10 -0.22
N VAL A 126 12.11 8.13 -1.18
CA VAL A 126 10.69 7.84 -0.93
C VAL A 126 10.21 6.82 -1.95
N PRO A 127 9.78 5.63 -1.52
CA PRO A 127 9.08 4.70 -2.39
C PRO A 127 7.64 5.18 -2.65
N GLY A 128 7.17 5.01 -3.87
CA GLY A 128 5.75 5.14 -4.20
C GLY A 128 4.97 4.03 -3.53
N THR A 129 3.93 4.40 -2.79
CA THR A 129 3.16 3.46 -2.00
C THR A 129 1.68 3.79 -2.07
N LEU A 130 0.86 2.77 -2.34
CA LEU A 130 -0.59 2.78 -2.22
C LEU A 130 -0.97 1.83 -1.09
N PHE A 131 -1.80 2.28 -0.14
CA PHE A 131 -2.18 1.46 1.00
C PHE A 131 -3.61 1.75 1.46
N THR A 132 -4.22 0.82 2.18
CA THR A 132 -5.50 1.07 2.84
C THR A 132 -5.26 1.76 4.17
N GLY A 133 -5.98 2.90 4.37
CA GLY A 133 -5.82 3.73 5.57
C GLY A 133 -5.87 5.21 5.27
N ARG A 134 -5.12 6.01 6.03
CA ARG A 134 -5.06 7.47 5.89
C ARG A 134 -3.66 8.00 6.03
N ASN A 135 -3.31 8.98 5.21
CA ASN A 135 -2.15 9.84 5.42
C ASN A 135 -2.64 11.15 6.04
N LEU A 136 -2.21 11.45 7.26
CA LEU A 136 -2.67 12.59 8.05
C LEU A 136 -1.83 13.83 7.72
N GLU A 137 -2.34 14.66 6.85
CA GLU A 137 -1.70 15.90 6.42
C GLU A 137 -2.11 17.12 7.27
N PRO A 138 -1.26 18.15 7.34
CA PRO A 138 0.04 18.28 6.71
C PRO A 138 1.12 17.50 7.47
N ILE A 139 2.15 17.04 6.74
CA ILE A 139 3.37 16.52 7.38
C ILE A 139 4.12 17.70 7.99
N THR A 140 4.34 17.67 9.30
CA THR A 140 4.96 18.78 10.05
C THR A 140 6.42 18.53 10.44
N THR A 141 6.88 17.29 10.27
CA THR A 141 8.26 16.88 10.56
C THR A 141 8.69 15.70 9.70
N ALA A 142 9.97 15.64 9.39
CA ALA A 142 10.59 14.50 8.68
C ALA A 142 11.29 13.51 9.63
N LYS A 143 11.20 13.72 10.98
CA LYS A 143 11.92 12.87 11.93
C LYS A 143 11.39 11.45 12.00
N ASP A 144 10.08 11.31 11.95
CA ASP A 144 9.38 10.03 11.94
C ASP A 144 8.35 10.04 10.81
N PRO A 145 8.62 9.38 9.68
CA PRO A 145 7.75 9.41 8.51
C PRO A 145 6.42 8.67 8.73
N TYR A 146 6.33 7.80 9.72
CA TYR A 146 5.14 7.00 10.00
C TYR A 146 4.18 7.64 11.02
N GLN A 147 4.61 8.72 11.71
CA GLN A 147 3.78 9.37 12.73
C GLN A 147 2.47 9.98 12.20
N ASN A 148 2.36 10.15 10.89
CA ASN A 148 1.19 10.69 10.23
C ASN A 148 0.40 9.63 9.44
N ILE A 149 0.67 8.35 9.66
CA ILE A 149 -0.01 7.28 8.95
C ILE A 149 -0.95 6.53 9.90
N ASP A 150 -2.16 6.30 9.41
CA ASP A 150 -3.17 5.47 10.05
C ASP A 150 -3.41 4.27 9.12
N PHE A 151 -2.82 3.14 9.45
CA PHE A 151 -2.86 1.94 8.62
C PHE A 151 -4.13 1.13 8.85
N GLY A 152 -4.70 0.68 7.75
CA GLY A 152 -5.85 -0.22 7.72
C GLY A 152 -7.18 0.49 7.76
N VAL A 153 -8.18 -0.26 7.39
CA VAL A 153 -9.60 0.17 7.36
C VAL A 153 -10.45 -0.90 8.04
N PRO A 154 -11.62 -0.54 8.61
CA PRO A 154 -12.57 -1.51 9.14
C PRO A 154 -12.93 -2.56 8.07
N PHE A 155 -12.86 -3.83 8.44
CA PHE A 155 -13.14 -4.94 7.54
C PHE A 155 -13.42 -6.23 8.31
N THR A 156 -14.46 -6.98 7.91
CA THR A 156 -14.89 -8.22 8.58
C THR A 156 -14.91 -9.44 7.64
N GLY A 157 -14.48 -9.28 6.38
CA GLY A 157 -14.48 -10.37 5.41
C GLY A 157 -13.32 -11.37 5.60
N ARG A 158 -13.48 -12.54 4.98
CA ARG A 158 -12.44 -13.61 4.97
C ARG A 158 -12.13 -14.02 3.52
N PRO A 159 -11.49 -13.14 2.72
CA PRO A 159 -11.10 -13.46 1.35
C PRO A 159 -9.96 -14.49 1.33
N THR A 160 -9.91 -15.30 0.28
CA THR A 160 -8.84 -16.31 0.07
C THR A 160 -7.64 -15.73 -0.68
N ALA A 161 -7.81 -14.62 -1.42
CA ALA A 161 -6.71 -13.94 -2.08
C ALA A 161 -6.97 -12.43 -2.26
N LEU A 162 -5.89 -11.66 -2.35
CA LEU A 162 -5.87 -10.34 -2.97
C LEU A 162 -5.52 -10.53 -4.45
N MET A 163 -6.37 -10.03 -5.35
CA MET A 163 -6.16 -10.11 -6.80
C MET A 163 -5.89 -8.73 -7.37
N PHE A 164 -4.90 -8.61 -8.24
CA PHE A 164 -4.57 -7.36 -8.94
C PHE A 164 -3.80 -7.62 -10.22
N ASP A 165 -3.81 -6.65 -11.12
CA ASP A 165 -2.93 -6.61 -12.28
C ASP A 165 -1.64 -5.89 -11.90
N TYR A 166 -0.50 -6.33 -12.43
CA TYR A 166 0.75 -5.63 -12.17
C TYR A 166 1.76 -5.76 -13.31
N LYS A 167 2.69 -4.82 -13.35
CA LYS A 167 4.01 -4.92 -13.98
C LYS A 167 5.03 -4.19 -13.11
N CYS A 168 6.33 -4.49 -13.26
CA CYS A 168 7.36 -3.81 -12.49
C CYS A 168 8.70 -3.75 -13.22
N ILE A 169 9.47 -2.70 -12.91
CA ILE A 169 10.88 -2.57 -13.24
C ILE A 169 11.65 -2.56 -11.93
N ILE A 170 12.53 -3.55 -11.76
CA ILE A 170 13.35 -3.72 -10.57
C ILE A 170 14.82 -3.67 -10.98
N SER A 171 15.59 -2.80 -10.35
CA SER A 171 17.02 -2.72 -10.58
C SER A 171 17.72 -4.00 -10.12
N PRO A 172 18.55 -4.63 -10.95
CA PRO A 172 19.29 -5.84 -10.56
C PRO A 172 20.46 -5.55 -9.61
N GLU A 173 20.74 -4.30 -9.32
CA GLU A 173 21.88 -3.90 -8.52
C GLU A 173 21.72 -4.29 -7.04
N GLN A 174 22.81 -4.79 -6.46
CA GLN A 174 22.86 -5.27 -5.06
C GLN A 174 23.31 -4.17 -4.09
N TRP A 175 22.87 -2.94 -4.32
CA TRP A 175 23.04 -1.82 -3.42
C TRP A 175 21.87 -0.85 -3.46
N VAL A 176 21.61 -0.20 -2.34
CA VAL A 176 20.54 0.78 -2.17
C VAL A 176 21.09 2.08 -1.63
N TRP A 177 20.35 3.16 -1.78
CA TRP A 177 20.63 4.42 -1.09
C TRP A 177 20.06 4.39 0.32
N TYR A 178 20.84 4.90 1.26
CA TYR A 178 20.35 5.40 2.54
C TYR A 178 20.41 6.93 2.48
N ALA A 179 19.26 7.60 2.43
CA ALA A 179 19.13 9.04 2.29
C ALA A 179 18.15 9.59 3.34
N LYS A 180 18.69 10.01 4.49
CA LYS A 180 17.91 10.52 5.62
C LYS A 180 18.35 11.92 6.03
N GLY A 181 17.55 12.92 5.67
CA GLY A 181 17.72 14.28 6.16
C GLY A 181 18.92 15.00 5.58
N MET A 182 19.68 15.72 6.43
CA MET A 182 20.79 16.61 6.03
C MET A 182 22.09 15.87 5.69
N ALA A 183 22.20 14.59 5.99
CA ALA A 183 23.37 13.80 5.63
C ALA A 183 23.36 13.47 4.14
N LYS A 184 24.53 13.48 3.50
CA LYS A 184 24.65 13.04 2.10
C LYS A 184 24.19 11.59 1.97
N PRO A 185 23.43 11.24 0.92
CA PRO A 185 23.05 9.87 0.64
C PRO A 185 24.26 8.94 0.61
N LYS A 186 24.12 7.77 1.21
CA LYS A 186 25.15 6.73 1.26
C LYS A 186 24.66 5.48 0.57
N LYS A 187 25.55 4.82 -0.16
CA LYS A 187 25.29 3.47 -0.67
C LYS A 187 25.50 2.46 0.45
N GLN A 188 24.61 1.48 0.51
CA GLN A 188 24.75 0.30 1.37
C GLN A 188 24.40 -0.94 0.58
N GLU A 189 24.85 -2.11 1.03
CA GLU A 189 24.48 -3.39 0.45
C GLU A 189 22.98 -3.64 0.59
N GLY A 190 22.36 -4.19 -0.44
CA GLY A 190 20.97 -4.54 -0.45
C GLY A 190 20.37 -4.58 -1.87
N HIS A 191 19.32 -5.34 -2.03
CA HIS A 191 18.55 -5.42 -3.28
C HIS A 191 17.12 -4.93 -3.02
N ASP A 192 16.75 -3.80 -3.58
CA ASP A 192 15.39 -3.26 -3.42
C ASP A 192 14.42 -3.98 -4.35
N GLN A 193 13.18 -4.13 -3.88
CA GLN A 193 12.15 -4.96 -4.52
C GLN A 193 10.81 -4.27 -4.34
N ALA A 194 9.90 -4.42 -5.30
CA ALA A 194 8.51 -4.05 -5.04
C ALA A 194 7.86 -5.07 -4.09
N GLU A 195 6.88 -4.62 -3.34
CA GLU A 195 6.12 -5.46 -2.40
C GLU A 195 4.62 -5.29 -2.57
N ALA A 196 3.89 -6.39 -2.36
CA ALA A 196 2.46 -6.40 -2.14
C ALA A 196 2.16 -7.24 -0.92
N TYR A 197 1.34 -6.72 0.01
CA TYR A 197 0.83 -7.54 1.10
C TYR A 197 -0.58 -7.15 1.52
N ILE A 198 -1.27 -8.12 2.09
CA ILE A 198 -2.54 -7.95 2.77
C ILE A 198 -2.46 -8.60 4.14
N TYR A 199 -2.88 -7.86 5.16
CA TYR A 199 -3.04 -8.36 6.53
C TYR A 199 -4.49 -8.22 6.94
N LEU A 200 -5.04 -9.30 7.48
CA LEU A 200 -6.31 -9.29 8.17
C LEU A 200 -6.01 -9.33 9.66
N GLN A 201 -6.51 -8.36 10.40
CA GLN A 201 -6.19 -8.17 11.80
C GLN A 201 -7.46 -8.10 12.65
N HIS A 202 -7.44 -8.75 13.81
CA HIS A 202 -8.40 -8.51 14.88
C HIS A 202 -7.78 -7.49 15.83
N ARG A 203 -8.31 -6.25 15.83
CA ARG A 203 -7.80 -5.13 16.64
C ARG A 203 -8.75 -4.78 17.75
N TRP A 204 -8.18 -4.36 18.88
CA TRP A 204 -8.89 -3.73 19.99
C TRP A 204 -8.04 -2.60 20.58
N GLU A 205 -8.68 -1.73 21.35
CA GLU A 205 -8.03 -0.65 22.08
C GLU A 205 -8.23 -0.87 23.56
N ASP A 206 -7.15 -0.71 24.35
CA ASP A 206 -7.20 -0.80 25.80
C ASP A 206 -7.65 0.55 26.44
N GLU A 207 -7.80 0.58 27.76
CA GLU A 207 -8.23 1.76 28.51
C GLU A 207 -7.22 2.92 28.42
N GLU A 208 -5.94 2.61 28.25
CA GLU A 208 -4.84 3.56 28.06
C GLU A 208 -4.85 4.16 26.65
N GLY A 209 -5.49 3.52 25.70
CA GLY A 209 -5.56 3.92 24.29
C GLY A 209 -4.46 3.30 23.45
N ASN A 210 -3.85 2.18 23.87
CA ASN A 210 -2.98 1.40 23.04
C ASN A 210 -3.82 0.53 22.09
N ILE A 211 -3.34 0.35 20.87
CA ILE A 211 -3.99 -0.52 19.88
C ILE A 211 -3.23 -1.84 19.82
N HIS A 212 -3.93 -2.90 20.17
CA HIS A 212 -3.47 -4.28 20.10
C HIS A 212 -4.02 -4.98 18.87
N SER A 213 -3.35 -6.01 18.42
CA SER A 213 -3.75 -6.78 17.23
C SER A 213 -3.34 -8.24 17.31
N ILE A 214 -4.23 -9.10 16.83
CA ILE A 214 -3.90 -10.48 16.46
C ILE A 214 -3.97 -10.59 14.94
N ARG A 215 -2.95 -11.19 14.33
CA ARG A 215 -2.92 -11.45 12.91
C ARG A 215 -3.82 -12.64 12.57
N VAL A 216 -4.89 -12.40 11.82
CA VAL A 216 -5.85 -13.42 11.39
C VAL A 216 -5.45 -14.07 10.08
N GLY A 217 -4.99 -13.25 9.12
CA GLY A 217 -4.59 -13.72 7.81
C GLY A 217 -3.46 -12.88 7.21
N THR A 218 -2.61 -13.52 6.41
CA THR A 218 -1.43 -12.92 5.78
C THR A 218 -1.31 -13.36 4.33
N GLY A 219 -1.29 -12.38 3.40
CA GLY A 219 -0.80 -12.57 2.04
C GLY A 219 0.41 -11.67 1.83
N TYR A 220 1.50 -12.19 1.27
CA TYR A 220 2.74 -11.42 1.10
C TYR A 220 3.53 -11.84 -0.13
N LYS A 221 3.97 -10.88 -0.93
CA LYS A 221 4.83 -11.12 -2.10
C LYS A 221 5.86 -10.00 -2.24
N ARG A 222 7.11 -10.37 -2.48
CA ARG A 222 8.19 -9.52 -3.00
C ARG A 222 8.44 -9.83 -4.46
N PHE A 223 8.58 -8.78 -5.25
CA PHE A 223 8.93 -8.85 -6.67
C PHE A 223 10.40 -8.46 -6.81
N ALA A 224 11.26 -9.47 -6.95
CA ALA A 224 12.71 -9.30 -6.95
C ALA A 224 13.29 -9.05 -8.35
N GLU A 225 12.51 -9.34 -9.39
CA GLU A 225 12.91 -9.23 -10.78
C GLU A 225 11.89 -8.38 -11.55
N SER A 226 12.34 -7.77 -12.64
CA SER A 226 11.45 -7.03 -13.52
C SER A 226 10.43 -7.94 -14.18
N GLN A 227 9.20 -7.47 -14.29
CA GLN A 227 8.11 -8.02 -15.06
C GLN A 227 7.57 -6.89 -15.94
N GLU A 228 8.08 -6.78 -17.17
CA GLU A 228 7.82 -5.64 -18.04
C GLU A 228 6.43 -5.71 -18.68
N GLU A 229 5.94 -6.92 -18.95
CA GLU A 229 4.59 -7.17 -19.45
C GLU A 229 3.58 -7.25 -18.31
N TRP A 230 2.34 -6.85 -18.57
CA TRP A 230 1.26 -6.96 -17.60
C TRP A 230 0.95 -8.41 -17.24
N VAL A 231 0.93 -8.71 -15.96
CA VAL A 231 0.32 -9.92 -15.39
C VAL A 231 -1.05 -9.54 -14.91
N ASN A 232 -2.08 -9.95 -15.65
CA ASN A 232 -3.47 -9.66 -15.30
C ASN A 232 -4.02 -10.73 -14.37
N GLY A 233 -4.79 -10.30 -13.36
CA GLY A 233 -5.44 -11.18 -12.40
C GLY A 233 -4.46 -11.99 -11.53
N TYR A 234 -3.30 -11.42 -11.19
CA TYR A 234 -2.38 -12.05 -10.26
C TYR A 234 -3.06 -12.25 -8.90
N ARG A 235 -2.97 -13.46 -8.36
CA ARG A 235 -3.57 -13.83 -7.08
C ARG A 235 -2.52 -13.99 -6.01
N LEU A 236 -2.58 -13.15 -5.01
CA LEU A 236 -1.78 -13.24 -3.79
C LEU A 236 -2.60 -13.99 -2.74
N PRO A 237 -2.31 -15.27 -2.46
CA PRO A 237 -3.10 -16.07 -1.51
C PRO A 237 -3.00 -15.50 -0.09
N ILE A 238 -4.08 -15.62 0.67
CA ILE A 238 -4.14 -15.23 2.08
C ILE A 238 -4.13 -16.50 2.92
N HIS A 239 -3.12 -16.65 3.75
CA HIS A 239 -2.94 -17.76 4.67
C HIS A 239 -3.45 -17.34 6.04
N TYR A 240 -4.33 -18.15 6.62
CA TYR A 240 -4.97 -17.86 7.90
C TYR A 240 -4.24 -18.55 9.06
N GLY A 241 -4.04 -17.80 10.15
CA GLY A 241 -3.35 -18.27 11.35
C GLY A 241 -1.83 -18.10 11.30
N ASP A 242 -1.15 -18.86 12.12
CA ASP A 242 0.31 -18.83 12.25
C ASP A 242 0.98 -19.50 11.04
N ILE A 243 1.74 -18.69 10.29
CA ILE A 243 2.48 -19.12 9.10
C ILE A 243 3.97 -19.34 9.37
N THR A 244 4.45 -19.15 10.59
CA THR A 244 5.89 -19.18 10.92
C THR A 244 6.51 -20.56 10.77
N GLY A 245 5.72 -21.62 10.84
CA GLY A 245 6.13 -23.01 10.61
C GLY A 245 6.17 -23.45 9.14
N GLU A 246 5.71 -22.60 8.21
CA GLU A 246 5.62 -22.94 6.81
C GLU A 246 6.99 -22.84 6.09
N SER A 247 7.29 -23.79 5.21
CA SER A 247 8.57 -23.84 4.49
C SER A 247 8.86 -22.62 3.61
N TRP A 248 7.82 -21.92 3.18
CA TRP A 248 7.89 -20.71 2.36
C TRP A 248 7.91 -19.41 3.19
N TYR A 249 7.69 -19.50 4.51
CA TYR A 249 7.74 -18.33 5.40
C TYR A 249 9.11 -17.62 5.34
N LYS A 250 9.08 -16.31 5.45
CA LYS A 250 10.27 -15.47 5.60
C LYS A 250 10.00 -14.45 6.71
N ASP A 251 11.03 -14.11 7.48
CA ASP A 251 10.93 -13.19 8.63
C ASP A 251 10.24 -11.87 8.30
N TYR A 252 10.41 -11.37 7.08
CA TYR A 252 9.75 -10.14 6.65
C TYR A 252 8.21 -10.26 6.49
N MET A 253 7.65 -11.46 6.53
CA MET A 253 6.18 -11.69 6.52
C MET A 253 5.59 -11.61 7.92
N GLY A 254 6.43 -11.55 8.95
CA GLY A 254 6.06 -11.43 10.35
C GLY A 254 5.45 -10.08 10.72
N PHE A 255 5.42 -9.80 12.00
CA PHE A 255 4.84 -8.57 12.53
C PHE A 255 5.63 -7.33 12.12
N LYS A 256 4.92 -6.22 11.94
CA LYS A 256 5.49 -4.95 11.49
C LYS A 256 5.50 -3.93 12.64
N GLU A 257 6.67 -3.68 13.19
CA GLU A 257 6.86 -2.71 14.28
C GLU A 257 6.54 -1.25 13.91
N MET A 258 6.44 -0.95 12.60
CA MET A 258 6.20 0.40 12.11
C MET A 258 4.72 0.76 11.91
N GLN A 259 3.82 -0.22 11.93
CA GLN A 259 2.40 0.05 11.67
C GLN A 259 1.77 0.83 12.83
N ARG A 260 1.01 1.85 12.47
CA ARG A 260 0.32 2.74 13.41
C ARG A 260 -1.14 2.90 13.02
N ALA A 261 -1.94 3.27 13.99
CA ALA A 261 -3.33 3.65 13.77
C ALA A 261 -3.73 4.79 14.72
N VAL A 262 -4.82 5.47 14.38
CA VAL A 262 -5.42 6.51 15.22
C VAL A 262 -6.33 5.86 16.25
N ASN A 263 -6.04 6.08 17.53
CA ASN A 263 -6.87 5.58 18.62
C ASN A 263 -8.13 6.44 18.84
N SER A 264 -9.02 6.02 19.75
CA SER A 264 -10.25 6.74 20.11
C SER A 264 -10.01 8.15 20.66
N LYS A 265 -8.80 8.41 21.20
CA LYS A 265 -8.36 9.72 21.72
C LYS A 265 -7.77 10.62 20.60
N GLY A 266 -7.82 10.18 19.32
CA GLY A 266 -7.29 10.91 18.17
C GLY A 266 -5.77 10.95 18.06
N LYS A 267 -5.05 10.06 18.77
CA LYS A 267 -3.60 9.97 18.74
C LYS A 267 -3.15 8.84 17.80
N VAL A 268 -2.08 9.07 17.06
CA VAL A 268 -1.42 8.02 16.29
C VAL A 268 -0.54 7.21 17.25
N VAL A 269 -0.81 5.91 17.36
CA VAL A 269 -0.11 4.97 18.23
C VAL A 269 0.37 3.76 17.43
N LEU A 270 1.36 3.03 17.93
CA LEU A 270 1.79 1.77 17.34
C LEU A 270 0.69 0.72 17.46
N ILE A 271 0.55 -0.12 16.43
CA ILE A 271 -0.27 -1.33 16.49
C ILE A 271 0.63 -2.43 17.05
N GLN A 272 0.27 -2.93 18.22
CA GLN A 272 0.99 -4.01 18.90
C GLN A 272 0.45 -5.36 18.42
N GLU A 273 1.15 -5.99 17.46
CA GLU A 273 0.79 -7.34 17.01
C GLU A 273 1.34 -8.36 17.99
N GLU A 274 0.46 -9.15 18.63
CA GLU A 274 0.79 -10.00 19.78
C GLU A 274 0.77 -11.51 19.45
N GLY A 275 0.21 -11.88 18.31
CA GLY A 275 0.09 -13.28 17.94
C GLY A 275 -0.68 -13.53 16.64
N TRP A 276 -0.99 -14.80 16.44
CA TRP A 276 -1.69 -15.32 15.27
C TRP A 276 -2.89 -16.14 15.72
N ASP A 277 -4.07 -15.92 15.12
CA ASP A 277 -5.24 -16.75 15.36
C ASP A 277 -6.18 -16.72 14.15
N ALA A 278 -6.32 -17.87 13.47
CA ALA A 278 -7.20 -18.02 12.33
C ALA A 278 -8.69 -18.02 12.71
N THR A 279 -9.03 -18.23 13.98
CA THR A 279 -10.42 -18.39 14.45
C THR A 279 -11.11 -17.06 14.73
N LEU A 280 -10.33 -16.01 14.98
CA LEU A 280 -10.87 -14.68 15.25
C LEU A 280 -11.44 -14.04 13.97
N GLU A 281 -12.54 -13.31 14.13
CA GLU A 281 -13.07 -12.48 13.02
C GLU A 281 -12.17 -11.26 12.80
N PRO A 282 -11.77 -10.97 11.55
CA PRO A 282 -11.08 -9.74 11.23
C PRO A 282 -11.92 -8.51 11.62
N THR A 283 -11.30 -7.48 12.14
CA THR A 283 -11.90 -6.16 12.35
C THR A 283 -11.31 -5.11 11.43
N HIS A 284 -10.10 -5.38 10.91
CA HIS A 284 -9.36 -4.47 10.03
C HIS A 284 -8.63 -5.22 8.93
N MET A 285 -8.48 -4.53 7.79
CA MET A 285 -7.68 -4.96 6.65
C MET A 285 -6.60 -3.91 6.37
N VAL A 286 -5.36 -4.36 6.21
CA VAL A 286 -4.24 -3.55 5.71
C VAL A 286 -3.81 -4.13 4.38
N ILE A 287 -3.92 -3.37 3.30
CA ILE A 287 -3.29 -3.67 2.02
C ILE A 287 -2.17 -2.66 1.82
N MET A 288 -1.03 -3.12 1.34
CA MET A 288 0.06 -2.27 0.90
C MET A 288 0.62 -2.76 -0.42
N LEU A 289 0.76 -1.83 -1.35
CA LEU A 289 1.39 -2.01 -2.66
C LEU A 289 2.46 -0.94 -2.76
N THR A 290 3.73 -1.33 -2.91
CA THR A 290 4.85 -0.39 -2.85
C THR A 290 5.95 -0.72 -3.84
N SER A 291 6.57 0.30 -4.42
CA SER A 291 7.68 0.16 -5.36
C SER A 291 9.03 -0.15 -4.69
N GLY A 292 9.13 -0.10 -3.36
CA GLY A 292 10.33 -0.38 -2.59
C GLY A 292 10.04 -1.14 -1.30
N ARG A 293 10.88 -2.14 -0.96
CA ARG A 293 10.69 -3.02 0.20
C ARG A 293 11.26 -2.50 1.50
N TYR A 294 12.09 -1.50 1.43
CA TYR A 294 12.74 -0.96 2.60
C TYR A 294 11.86 0.06 3.31
N GLU A 295 12.17 0.29 4.57
CA GLU A 295 11.59 1.40 5.31
C GLU A 295 11.96 2.74 4.67
N ALA A 296 11.28 3.79 5.12
CA ALA A 296 11.54 5.14 4.64
C ALA A 296 13.04 5.51 4.67
N PHE A 297 13.46 6.25 3.67
CA PHE A 297 14.83 6.73 3.47
C PHE A 297 15.83 5.68 2.92
N VAL A 298 15.41 4.44 2.72
CA VAL A 298 16.25 3.39 2.12
C VAL A 298 15.56 2.86 0.85
N GLY A 299 16.34 2.63 -0.21
CA GLY A 299 15.78 2.02 -1.42
C GLY A 299 16.63 2.28 -2.67
N LYS A 300 16.11 1.85 -3.80
CA LYS A 300 16.75 1.99 -5.10
C LYS A 300 15.95 2.90 -6.01
N ALA A 301 16.41 4.12 -6.22
CA ALA A 301 15.78 5.03 -7.17
C ALA A 301 15.76 4.41 -8.58
N GLY A 302 14.61 4.53 -9.25
CA GLY A 302 14.37 3.96 -10.57
C GLY A 302 13.57 2.65 -10.56
N ASN A 303 13.37 2.01 -9.41
CA ASN A 303 12.36 0.96 -9.30
C ASN A 303 10.97 1.55 -9.53
N VAL A 304 10.14 0.82 -10.29
CA VAL A 304 8.77 1.22 -10.60
C VAL A 304 7.85 0.03 -10.45
N PHE A 305 6.68 0.26 -9.86
CA PHE A 305 5.63 -0.73 -9.73
C PHE A 305 4.31 -0.15 -10.25
N TRP A 306 3.69 -0.83 -11.20
CA TRP A 306 2.36 -0.48 -11.71
C TRP A 306 1.35 -1.48 -11.19
N VAL A 307 0.20 -0.99 -10.78
CA VAL A 307 -0.90 -1.81 -10.26
C VAL A 307 -2.23 -1.31 -10.80
N ASP A 308 -3.14 -2.25 -11.02
CA ASP A 308 -4.50 -2.00 -11.48
C ASP A 308 -5.45 -3.10 -11.00
N ASN A 309 -6.76 -2.88 -11.10
CA ASN A 309 -7.82 -3.87 -10.86
C ASN A 309 -7.67 -4.64 -9.53
N VAL A 310 -7.53 -3.91 -8.42
CA VAL A 310 -7.38 -4.52 -7.09
C VAL A 310 -8.71 -5.02 -6.55
N ASN A 311 -8.80 -6.32 -6.30
CA ASN A 311 -10.00 -7.04 -5.89
C ASN A 311 -9.72 -8.00 -4.73
N LEU A 312 -10.77 -8.38 -4.00
CA LEU A 312 -10.74 -9.49 -3.06
C LEU A 312 -11.40 -10.72 -3.68
N VAL A 313 -10.81 -11.89 -3.46
CA VAL A 313 -11.33 -13.17 -3.94
C VAL A 313 -11.85 -13.97 -2.76
N TYR A 314 -13.04 -14.54 -2.91
CA TYR A 314 -13.66 -15.43 -1.93
C TYR A 314 -13.97 -16.77 -2.59
N GLU A 315 -13.70 -17.86 -1.89
CA GLU A 315 -14.23 -19.18 -2.21
C GLU A 315 -15.52 -19.38 -1.44
N ASN A 316 -16.56 -19.90 -2.11
CA ASN A 316 -17.85 -20.21 -1.49
C ASN A 316 -17.84 -21.59 -0.84
#